data_dd64e34697d48f362adb9bb041a9d594
#
_entry.id   dd64e34697d48f362adb9bb041a9d594
#
_cell.length_a   1.000
_cell.length_b   1.000
_cell.length_c   1.000
_cell.angle_alpha   90.00
_cell.angle_beta   90.00
_cell.angle_gamma   90.00
#
_symmetry.space_group_name_H-M   'P 1'
#
loop_
_entity.id
_entity.type
_entity.pdbx_description
1 polymer ?
#
loop_
_entity_poly.entity_id
_entity_poly.type
_entity_poly.pdbx_seq_one_letter_code
_entity_poly.pdbx_strand_id
1 'polypeptide(L)'
;ARLPHDPVRVYIMGAGRWIDLPAWPAPDAEETAWRLADGGALLAPDEAGAAVGATSWTHDPADPVPAQGGQMLMGTPENSGPHDQRGVEARDDVAVFTGPPLTEPVTVLGPVRLRAWVSADAVDAHLHAALTEVLPDGTSVLLTDGVLRLSARRGTDRRDPLTPGEAVEVEVDMWATGVHVPA
;
A
#
# COMPACT_ATOMS: atom_id res chain seq x y z
N ALA A 1 -8.33 16.57 32.58
CA ALA A 1 -8.18 17.78 31.77
C ALA A 1 -8.66 17.47 30.35
N ARG A 2 -9.48 18.36 29.78
CA ARG A 2 -9.93 18.22 28.38
C ARG A 2 -8.76 18.63 27.46
N LEU A 3 -8.51 17.84 26.40
CA LEU A 3 -7.52 18.21 25.41
C LEU A 3 -7.94 19.54 24.74
N PRO A 4 -6.98 20.39 24.31
CA PRO A 4 -7.27 21.66 23.68
C PRO A 4 -7.82 21.54 22.25
N HIS A 5 -7.91 20.33 21.74
CA HIS A 5 -8.40 19.95 20.41
C HIS A 5 -9.25 18.67 20.52
N ASP A 6 -9.88 18.28 19.45
CA ASP A 6 -10.54 16.97 19.33
C ASP A 6 -9.54 15.83 19.60
N PRO A 7 -10.02 14.64 20.03
CA PRO A 7 -9.16 13.57 20.53
C PRO A 7 -8.17 13.03 19.51
N VAL A 8 -8.43 13.23 18.23
CA VAL A 8 -7.56 12.77 17.13
C VAL A 8 -7.08 13.96 16.31
N ARG A 9 -5.76 14.07 16.12
CA ARG A 9 -5.15 15.09 15.28
C ARG A 9 -4.26 14.45 14.25
N VAL A 10 -4.54 14.72 12.96
CA VAL A 10 -3.86 14.12 11.81
C VAL A 10 -3.25 15.20 10.93
N TYR A 11 -2.01 14.97 10.49
CA TYR A 11 -1.39 15.77 9.45
C TYR A 11 -1.74 15.18 8.08
N ILE A 12 -2.28 16.02 7.19
CA ILE A 12 -2.61 15.64 5.82
C ILE A 12 -1.44 16.00 4.93
N MET A 13 -0.69 14.98 4.53
CA MET A 13 0.39 15.12 3.52
C MET A 13 -0.21 15.62 2.20
N GLY A 14 0.58 16.25 1.36
CA GLY A 14 0.08 16.89 0.14
C GLY A 14 -0.66 18.21 0.39
N ALA A 15 -1.64 18.21 1.30
CA ALA A 15 -2.33 19.44 1.72
C ALA A 15 -1.51 20.29 2.71
N GLY A 16 -0.49 19.75 3.35
CA GLY A 16 0.42 20.47 4.26
C GLY A 16 -0.24 21.03 5.53
N ARG A 17 -1.32 20.41 6.03
CA ARG A 17 -2.11 20.93 7.17
C ARG A 17 -2.48 19.86 8.17
N TRP A 18 -2.66 20.30 9.42
CA TRP A 18 -3.28 19.49 10.47
C TRP A 18 -4.79 19.63 10.45
N ILE A 19 -5.49 18.53 10.72
CA ILE A 19 -6.93 18.51 10.97
C ILE A 19 -7.22 17.84 12.31
N ASP A 20 -8.28 18.27 12.96
CA ASP A 20 -8.77 17.68 14.21
C ASP A 20 -10.04 16.88 13.90
N LEU A 21 -10.14 15.66 14.44
CA LEU A 21 -11.22 14.72 14.20
C LEU A 21 -11.83 14.26 15.53
N PRO A 22 -13.16 14.08 15.60
CA PRO A 22 -13.84 13.63 16.81
C PRO A 22 -13.55 12.16 17.14
N ALA A 23 -13.17 11.35 16.15
CA ALA A 23 -12.88 9.92 16.30
C ALA A 23 -11.93 9.43 15.21
N TRP A 24 -11.42 8.21 15.38
CA TRP A 24 -10.65 7.47 14.38
C TRP A 24 -11.23 6.05 14.19
N PRO A 25 -11.40 5.54 12.98
CA PRO A 25 -11.23 6.26 11.68
C PRO A 25 -12.12 7.50 11.58
N ALA A 26 -11.81 8.40 10.63
CA ALA A 26 -12.62 9.61 10.41
C ALA A 26 -14.08 9.22 10.14
N PRO A 27 -15.08 9.80 10.84
CA PRO A 27 -16.47 9.36 10.73
C PRO A 27 -17.08 9.52 9.34
N ASP A 28 -16.54 10.49 8.58
CA ASP A 28 -17.00 10.81 7.21
C ASP A 28 -16.15 10.12 6.12
N ALA A 29 -15.17 9.29 6.50
CA ALA A 29 -14.38 8.53 5.54
C ALA A 29 -15.14 7.28 5.10
N GLU A 30 -15.26 7.08 3.80
CA GLU A 30 -15.86 5.90 3.20
C GLU A 30 -14.76 4.92 2.74
N GLU A 31 -14.93 3.64 3.04
CA GLU A 31 -14.04 2.61 2.53
C GLU A 31 -14.26 2.44 1.03
N THR A 32 -13.19 2.61 0.26
CA THR A 32 -13.22 2.59 -1.19
C THR A 32 -12.27 1.52 -1.71
N ALA A 33 -12.76 0.61 -2.55
CA ALA A 33 -11.97 -0.49 -3.09
C ALA A 33 -11.53 -0.21 -4.53
N TRP A 34 -10.24 -0.15 -4.75
CA TRP A 34 -9.60 -0.15 -6.06
C TRP A 34 -9.20 -1.57 -6.44
N ARG A 35 -9.28 -1.92 -7.73
CA ARG A 35 -9.05 -3.30 -8.17
C ARG A 35 -7.77 -3.42 -9.00
N LEU A 36 -6.94 -4.37 -8.64
CA LEU A 36 -5.80 -4.79 -9.45
C LEU A 36 -6.32 -5.57 -10.66
N ALA A 37 -5.87 -5.23 -11.85
CA ALA A 37 -6.33 -5.83 -13.09
C ALA A 37 -5.17 -6.22 -14.00
N ASP A 38 -5.47 -6.99 -15.06
CA ASP A 38 -4.49 -7.43 -16.04
C ASP A 38 -3.75 -6.26 -16.69
N GLY A 39 -2.51 -6.51 -17.09
CA GLY A 39 -1.67 -5.52 -17.72
C GLY A 39 -1.15 -4.44 -16.79
N GLY A 40 -1.21 -4.64 -15.47
CA GLY A 40 -0.74 -3.66 -14.50
C GLY A 40 -1.69 -2.48 -14.30
N ALA A 41 -2.99 -2.65 -14.58
CA ALA A 41 -3.98 -1.62 -14.39
C ALA A 41 -4.50 -1.61 -12.94
N LEU A 42 -4.71 -0.41 -12.39
CA LEU A 42 -5.42 -0.16 -11.14
C LEU A 42 -6.74 0.55 -11.48
N LEU A 43 -7.86 -0.14 -11.27
CA LEU A 43 -9.18 0.34 -11.64
C LEU A 43 -9.86 1.03 -10.47
N ALA A 44 -10.48 2.17 -10.72
CA ALA A 44 -11.31 2.88 -9.77
C ALA A 44 -12.58 2.08 -9.41
N PRO A 45 -13.25 2.40 -8.28
CA PRO A 45 -14.39 1.61 -7.77
C PRO A 45 -15.56 1.48 -8.74
N ASP A 46 -15.81 2.52 -9.53
CA ASP A 46 -16.90 2.64 -10.49
C ASP A 46 -16.54 2.20 -11.91
N GLU A 47 -15.27 1.89 -12.17
CA GLU A 47 -14.86 1.36 -13.46
C GLU A 47 -15.37 -0.06 -13.66
N ALA A 48 -16.19 -0.22 -14.71
CA ALA A 48 -16.69 -1.54 -15.12
C ALA A 48 -15.59 -2.32 -15.83
N GLY A 49 -15.52 -3.60 -15.53
CA GLY A 49 -14.69 -4.53 -16.28
C GLY A 49 -13.51 -5.03 -15.49
N ALA A 50 -12.78 -5.73 -16.18
CA ALA A 50 -11.51 -6.36 -16.13
C ALA A 50 -11.52 -7.82 -15.73
N ALA A 51 -10.88 -8.51 -16.61
CA ALA A 51 -10.54 -9.90 -16.44
C ALA A 51 -9.75 -10.10 -15.15
N VAL A 52 -10.06 -11.18 -14.48
CA VAL A 52 -9.25 -11.68 -13.38
C VAL A 52 -8.03 -12.33 -14.01
N GLY A 53 -6.92 -11.61 -14.00
CA GLY A 53 -5.64 -12.14 -14.42
C GLY A 53 -4.77 -12.56 -13.25
N ALA A 54 -3.59 -13.06 -13.58
CA ALA A 54 -2.56 -13.36 -12.62
C ALA A 54 -1.25 -12.71 -13.07
N THR A 55 -0.59 -12.03 -12.14
CA THR A 55 0.78 -11.52 -12.32
C THR A 55 1.73 -12.40 -11.54
N SER A 56 2.84 -12.78 -12.13
CA SER A 56 3.87 -13.60 -11.49
C SER A 56 5.25 -12.98 -11.63
N TRP A 57 6.08 -13.18 -10.62
CA TRP A 57 7.49 -12.77 -10.63
C TRP A 57 8.34 -13.79 -9.87
N THR A 58 9.64 -13.71 -10.04
CA THR A 58 10.59 -14.54 -9.30
C THR A 58 11.38 -13.67 -8.36
N HIS A 59 11.33 -14.01 -7.07
CA HIS A 59 12.14 -13.36 -6.06
C HIS A 59 13.51 -14.05 -5.96
N ASP A 60 14.59 -13.28 -6.00
CA ASP A 60 15.95 -13.76 -5.71
C ASP A 60 16.37 -13.33 -4.30
N PRO A 61 16.54 -14.26 -3.35
CA PRO A 61 17.02 -13.95 -2.01
C PRO A 61 18.44 -13.35 -1.96
N ALA A 62 19.23 -13.52 -3.02
CA ALA A 62 20.57 -12.93 -3.12
C ALA A 62 20.55 -11.48 -3.60
N ASP A 63 19.47 -11.04 -4.23
CA ASP A 63 19.22 -9.67 -4.67
C ASP A 63 17.83 -9.19 -4.21
N PRO A 64 17.60 -9.04 -2.90
CA PRO A 64 16.30 -8.66 -2.38
C PRO A 64 15.90 -7.25 -2.82
N VAL A 65 14.59 -7.03 -3.00
CA VAL A 65 14.05 -5.68 -3.28
C VAL A 65 14.47 -4.71 -2.17
N PRO A 66 15.14 -3.59 -2.50
CA PRO A 66 15.60 -2.65 -1.48
C PRO A 66 14.41 -1.88 -0.87
N ALA A 67 14.44 -1.65 0.43
CA ALA A 67 13.55 -0.70 1.08
C ALA A 67 14.01 0.73 0.77
N GLN A 68 13.10 1.55 0.24
CA GLN A 68 13.38 2.95 -0.08
C GLN A 68 12.26 3.84 0.45
N GLY A 69 12.56 4.56 1.53
CA GLY A 69 11.55 5.35 2.24
C GLY A 69 10.68 4.51 3.17
N GLY A 70 9.45 4.99 3.41
CA GLY A 70 8.48 4.33 4.26
C GLY A 70 8.67 4.58 5.76
N GLN A 71 8.04 3.74 6.56
CA GLN A 71 8.05 3.85 8.01
C GLN A 71 9.26 3.11 8.59
N MET A 72 10.35 3.82 8.81
CA MET A 72 11.57 3.26 9.39
C MET A 72 11.76 3.71 10.84
N LEU A 73 11.88 2.75 11.76
CA LEU A 73 12.07 3.02 13.19
C LEU A 73 13.33 3.85 13.49
N MET A 74 14.41 3.57 12.78
CA MET A 74 15.71 4.27 12.90
C MET A 74 15.99 5.10 11.65
N GLY A 75 14.91 5.65 11.06
CA GLY A 75 15.01 6.43 9.84
C GLY A 75 15.67 7.78 10.03
N THR A 76 16.31 8.24 8.98
CA THR A 76 16.77 9.62 8.82
C THR A 76 15.94 10.28 7.70
N PRO A 77 15.96 11.61 7.56
CA PRO A 77 15.27 12.27 6.44
C PRO A 77 15.69 11.75 5.05
N GLU A 78 16.88 11.14 4.95
CA GLU A 78 17.42 10.62 3.70
C GLU A 78 16.93 9.20 3.36
N ASN A 79 16.38 8.45 4.32
CA ASN A 79 16.00 7.06 4.12
C ASN A 79 14.60 6.69 4.64
N SER A 80 13.84 7.65 5.16
CA SER A 80 12.48 7.44 5.66
C SER A 80 11.50 8.43 5.06
N GLY A 81 10.22 8.11 5.09
CA GLY A 81 9.15 8.95 4.55
C GLY A 81 8.91 8.77 3.05
N PRO A 82 8.35 9.78 2.38
CA PRO A 82 7.99 9.70 0.98
C PRO A 82 9.23 9.80 0.07
N HIS A 83 9.59 8.70 -0.56
CA HIS A 83 10.69 8.61 -1.51
C HIS A 83 10.22 8.16 -2.89
N ASP A 84 10.98 8.49 -3.92
CA ASP A 84 10.74 8.07 -5.30
C ASP A 84 10.96 6.57 -5.47
N GLN A 85 9.93 5.85 -5.88
CA GLN A 85 9.92 4.40 -6.01
C GLN A 85 10.27 3.90 -7.41
N ARG A 86 10.47 4.77 -8.41
CA ARG A 86 10.72 4.35 -9.80
C ARG A 86 11.86 3.35 -9.94
N GLY A 87 12.91 3.49 -9.14
CA GLY A 87 14.04 2.53 -9.16
C GLY A 87 13.67 1.15 -8.63
N VAL A 88 12.74 1.07 -7.69
CA VAL A 88 12.18 -0.18 -7.15
C VAL A 88 11.16 -0.76 -8.13
N GLU A 89 10.26 0.07 -8.64
CA GLU A 89 9.20 -0.31 -9.57
C GLU A 89 9.72 -0.81 -10.94
N ALA A 90 10.92 -0.42 -11.33
CA ALA A 90 11.56 -0.88 -12.56
C ALA A 90 12.14 -2.30 -12.50
N ARG A 91 12.08 -2.96 -11.35
CA ARG A 91 12.58 -4.33 -11.17
C ARG A 91 11.59 -5.35 -11.70
N ASP A 92 12.10 -6.44 -12.25
CA ASP A 92 11.28 -7.56 -12.78
C ASP A 92 10.60 -8.38 -11.66
N ASP A 93 11.05 -8.23 -10.41
CA ASP A 93 10.48 -8.88 -9.24
C ASP A 93 9.52 -7.98 -8.45
N VAL A 94 9.05 -6.88 -9.06
CA VAL A 94 8.06 -5.96 -8.52
C VAL A 94 6.87 -5.85 -9.48
N ALA A 95 5.68 -6.19 -8.99
CA ALA A 95 4.45 -5.99 -9.74
C ALA A 95 3.90 -4.57 -9.50
N VAL A 96 3.68 -3.83 -10.56
CA VAL A 96 3.17 -2.46 -10.52
C VAL A 96 1.78 -2.40 -11.14
N PHE A 97 0.87 -1.70 -10.48
CA PHE A 97 -0.49 -1.45 -10.95
C PHE A 97 -0.77 0.04 -10.89
N THR A 98 -1.04 0.64 -12.06
CA THR A 98 -1.21 2.09 -12.17
C THR A 98 -2.61 2.43 -12.68
N GLY A 99 -3.27 3.36 -12.00
CA GLY A 99 -4.55 3.92 -12.42
C GLY A 99 -4.38 5.06 -13.43
N PRO A 100 -5.47 5.48 -14.08
CA PRO A 100 -5.46 6.69 -14.88
C PRO A 100 -5.21 7.92 -14.00
N PRO A 101 -4.81 9.06 -14.58
CA PRO A 101 -4.77 10.32 -13.85
C PRO A 101 -6.11 10.61 -13.17
N LEU A 102 -6.06 11.10 -11.95
CA LEU A 102 -7.26 11.48 -11.22
C LEU A 102 -7.94 12.67 -11.91
N THR A 103 -9.25 12.60 -12.06
CA THR A 103 -10.06 13.71 -12.61
C THR A 103 -10.53 14.67 -11.52
N GLU A 104 -10.54 14.20 -10.27
CA GLU A 104 -10.86 14.97 -9.07
C GLU A 104 -9.85 14.60 -7.95
N PRO A 105 -9.54 15.53 -7.05
CA PRO A 105 -8.62 15.27 -5.96
C PRO A 105 -9.18 14.20 -5.00
N VAL A 106 -8.33 13.33 -4.50
CA VAL A 106 -8.69 12.28 -3.54
C VAL A 106 -7.95 12.53 -2.22
N THR A 107 -8.68 12.44 -1.11
CA THR A 107 -8.05 12.44 0.21
C THR A 107 -8.19 11.06 0.83
N VAL A 108 -7.07 10.35 0.97
CA VAL A 108 -7.01 9.09 1.72
C VAL A 108 -6.82 9.43 3.19
N LEU A 109 -7.75 8.99 4.04
CA LEU A 109 -7.73 9.30 5.47
C LEU A 109 -8.23 8.10 6.27
N GLY A 110 -7.35 7.21 6.58
CA GLY A 110 -7.70 5.97 7.28
C GLY A 110 -6.74 4.82 6.99
N PRO A 111 -7.11 3.60 7.40
CA PRO A 111 -6.36 2.39 7.11
C PRO A 111 -6.31 2.10 5.61
N VAL A 112 -5.14 1.67 5.13
CA VAL A 112 -4.95 1.21 3.76
C VAL A 112 -4.60 -0.28 3.79
N ARG A 113 -5.23 -1.09 2.92
CA ARG A 113 -5.03 -2.54 2.89
C ARG A 113 -4.97 -3.05 1.46
N LEU A 114 -4.08 -4.01 1.24
CA LEU A 114 -4.11 -4.84 0.04
C LEU A 114 -4.77 -6.18 0.37
N ARG A 115 -5.82 -6.55 -0.37
CA ARG A 115 -6.39 -7.91 -0.37
C ARG A 115 -6.10 -8.59 -1.69
N ALA A 116 -5.56 -9.80 -1.64
CA ALA A 116 -5.18 -10.54 -2.83
C ALA A 116 -5.23 -12.06 -2.59
N TRP A 117 -5.32 -12.81 -3.69
CA TRP A 117 -5.04 -14.23 -3.70
C TRP A 117 -3.60 -14.42 -4.18
N VAL A 118 -2.78 -15.11 -3.39
CA VAL A 118 -1.38 -15.34 -3.72
C VAL A 118 -1.04 -16.83 -3.61
N SER A 119 -0.13 -17.27 -4.48
CA SER A 119 0.49 -18.59 -4.37
C SER A 119 2.01 -18.43 -4.50
N ALA A 120 2.76 -19.32 -3.91
CA ALA A 120 4.21 -19.39 -4.06
C ALA A 120 4.64 -20.85 -4.26
N ASP A 121 5.79 -21.04 -4.85
CA ASP A 121 6.45 -22.35 -4.97
C ASP A 121 7.24 -22.73 -3.70
N ALA A 122 7.18 -21.89 -2.67
CA ALA A 122 7.81 -22.06 -1.36
C ALA A 122 6.77 -22.19 -0.24
N VAL A 123 7.21 -22.74 0.89
CA VAL A 123 6.37 -22.89 2.09
C VAL A 123 6.15 -21.59 2.87
N ASP A 124 6.96 -20.57 2.59
CA ASP A 124 6.87 -19.24 3.23
C ASP A 124 7.54 -18.19 2.36
N ALA A 125 7.01 -16.98 2.39
CA ALA A 125 7.57 -15.80 1.72
C ALA A 125 7.10 -14.54 2.43
N HIS A 126 7.65 -13.39 2.05
CA HIS A 126 7.13 -12.08 2.44
C HIS A 126 6.46 -11.43 1.23
N LEU A 127 5.30 -10.85 1.46
CA LEU A 127 4.62 -9.98 0.50
C LEU A 127 4.69 -8.55 1.04
N HIS A 128 5.38 -7.69 0.32
CA HIS A 128 5.39 -6.25 0.56
C HIS A 128 4.40 -5.57 -0.38
N ALA A 129 3.66 -4.61 0.12
CA ALA A 129 2.76 -3.78 -0.66
C ALA A 129 3.04 -2.31 -0.37
N ALA A 130 3.01 -1.49 -1.42
CA ALA A 130 3.19 -0.05 -1.32
C ALA A 130 2.08 0.67 -2.11
N LEU A 131 1.60 1.78 -1.57
CA LEU A 131 0.76 2.73 -2.27
C LEU A 131 1.59 3.95 -2.61
N THR A 132 1.58 4.35 -3.88
CA THR A 132 2.35 5.48 -4.39
C THR A 132 1.45 6.48 -5.10
N GLU A 133 1.89 7.74 -5.14
CA GLU A 133 1.34 8.80 -5.99
C GLU A 133 2.29 9.00 -7.17
N VAL A 134 1.76 8.89 -8.39
CA VAL A 134 2.52 9.19 -9.61
C VAL A 134 2.31 10.65 -9.97
N LEU A 135 3.37 11.44 -9.87
CA LEU A 135 3.36 12.87 -10.20
C LEU A 135 3.36 13.08 -11.72
N PRO A 136 2.99 14.29 -12.20
CA PRO A 136 2.96 14.59 -13.64
C PRO A 136 4.31 14.43 -14.37
N ASP A 137 5.43 14.49 -13.66
CA ASP A 137 6.78 14.25 -14.20
C ASP A 137 7.17 12.75 -14.21
N GLY A 138 6.25 11.88 -13.77
CA GLY A 138 6.44 10.44 -13.65
C GLY A 138 7.13 9.99 -12.38
N THR A 139 7.46 10.89 -11.45
CA THR A 139 7.99 10.49 -10.12
C THR A 139 6.91 9.72 -9.36
N SER A 140 7.28 8.55 -8.82
CA SER A 140 6.38 7.70 -8.01
C SER A 140 6.72 7.87 -6.53
N VAL A 141 5.89 8.62 -5.82
CA VAL A 141 6.14 8.98 -4.41
C VAL A 141 5.45 8.01 -3.48
N LEU A 142 6.21 7.38 -2.58
CA LEU A 142 5.65 6.48 -1.57
C LEU A 142 4.72 7.24 -0.61
N LEU A 143 3.50 6.74 -0.45
CA LEU A 143 2.51 7.28 0.49
C LEU A 143 2.43 6.44 1.77
N THR A 144 2.36 5.13 1.62
CA THR A 144 2.36 4.17 2.73
C THR A 144 2.71 2.79 2.20
N ASP A 145 3.19 1.93 3.08
CA ASP A 145 3.58 0.56 2.75
C ASP A 145 3.32 -0.40 3.92
N GLY A 146 3.38 -1.69 3.61
CA GLY A 146 3.24 -2.74 4.61
C GLY A 146 3.84 -4.05 4.13
N VAL A 147 4.13 -4.95 5.07
CA VAL A 147 4.69 -6.25 4.79
C VAL A 147 3.95 -7.34 5.56
N LEU A 148 3.64 -8.41 4.86
CA LEU A 148 3.05 -9.61 5.45
C LEU A 148 3.98 -10.81 5.23
N ARG A 149 4.34 -11.50 6.31
CA ARG A 149 4.90 -12.84 6.20
C ARG A 149 3.75 -13.83 5.93
N LEU A 150 3.80 -14.56 4.82
CA LEU A 150 2.68 -15.39 4.37
C LEU A 150 2.34 -16.52 5.34
N SER A 151 3.32 -17.07 6.05
CA SER A 151 3.06 -18.04 7.12
C SER A 151 2.41 -17.43 8.38
N ALA A 152 2.33 -16.11 8.49
CA ALA A 152 1.67 -15.40 9.58
C ALA A 152 0.34 -14.73 9.15
N ARG A 153 -0.19 -15.04 7.95
CA ARG A 153 -1.41 -14.44 7.38
C ARG A 153 -2.66 -14.58 8.25
N ARG A 154 -2.68 -15.56 9.16
CA ARG A 154 -3.79 -15.83 10.09
C ARG A 154 -3.50 -15.40 11.52
N GLY A 155 -2.43 -14.65 11.74
CA GLY A 155 -2.00 -14.17 13.05
C GLY A 155 -0.53 -14.44 13.33
N THR A 156 0.02 -13.75 14.32
CA THR A 156 1.44 -13.85 14.68
C THR A 156 1.71 -14.88 15.78
N ASP A 157 0.67 -15.41 16.40
CA ASP A 157 0.69 -16.37 17.50
C ASP A 157 1.01 -17.79 17.04
N ARG A 158 0.90 -18.06 15.73
CA ARG A 158 1.17 -19.36 15.12
C ARG A 158 1.78 -19.23 13.73
N ARG A 159 2.47 -20.28 13.29
CA ARG A 159 2.91 -20.44 11.90
C ARG A 159 1.90 -21.28 11.15
N ASP A 160 1.54 -20.83 9.95
CA ASP A 160 0.65 -21.51 9.01
C ASP A 160 1.33 -21.51 7.63
N PRO A 161 2.26 -22.47 7.38
CA PRO A 161 3.00 -22.54 6.12
C PRO A 161 2.09 -22.65 4.91
N LEU A 162 2.58 -22.18 3.77
CA LEU A 162 1.92 -22.36 2.48
C LEU A 162 2.06 -23.80 2.00
N THR A 163 1.08 -24.27 1.25
CA THR A 163 1.24 -25.40 0.33
C THR A 163 1.74 -24.85 -1.00
N PRO A 164 2.93 -25.24 -1.48
CA PRO A 164 3.45 -24.75 -2.75
C PRO A 164 2.45 -24.90 -3.90
N GLY A 165 2.23 -23.81 -4.63
CA GLY A 165 1.29 -23.75 -5.75
C GLY A 165 -0.18 -23.57 -5.39
N GLU A 166 -0.56 -23.66 -4.12
CA GLU A 166 -1.93 -23.42 -3.66
C GLU A 166 -2.16 -21.92 -3.42
N ALA A 167 -3.22 -21.37 -3.99
CA ALA A 167 -3.59 -19.97 -3.78
C ALA A 167 -4.29 -19.79 -2.43
N VAL A 168 -3.86 -18.78 -1.68
CA VAL A 168 -4.45 -18.38 -0.40
C VAL A 168 -4.82 -16.91 -0.41
N GLU A 169 -5.91 -16.58 0.25
CA GLU A 169 -6.27 -15.18 0.47
C GLU A 169 -5.37 -14.57 1.53
N VAL A 170 -4.92 -13.33 1.27
CA VAL A 170 -4.08 -12.54 2.18
C VAL A 170 -4.58 -11.12 2.27
N GLU A 171 -4.32 -10.50 3.42
CA GLU A 171 -4.49 -9.07 3.63
C GLU A 171 -3.18 -8.49 4.15
N VAL A 172 -2.61 -7.54 3.41
CA VAL A 172 -1.45 -6.75 3.85
C VAL A 172 -1.96 -5.45 4.43
N ASP A 173 -1.72 -5.22 5.72
CA ASP A 173 -1.98 -3.95 6.38
C ASP A 173 -0.85 -2.98 6.03
N MET A 174 -1.19 -1.90 5.31
CA MET A 174 -0.27 -0.82 4.93
C MET A 174 -0.40 0.37 5.89
N TRP A 175 -0.93 0.12 7.09
CA TRP A 175 -1.15 1.13 8.13
C TRP A 175 -2.20 2.17 7.74
N ALA A 176 -2.30 3.18 8.58
CA ALA A 176 -3.19 4.30 8.36
C ALA A 176 -2.40 5.50 7.85
N THR A 177 -2.97 6.21 6.89
CA THR A 177 -2.35 7.43 6.34
C THR A 177 -3.35 8.59 6.28
N GLY A 178 -2.81 9.80 6.16
CA GLY A 178 -3.56 11.01 5.83
C GLY A 178 -2.84 11.72 4.69
N VAL A 179 -3.36 11.61 3.46
CA VAL A 179 -2.76 12.21 2.28
C VAL A 179 -3.81 12.77 1.35
N HIS A 180 -3.52 13.92 0.76
CA HIS A 180 -4.32 14.57 -0.27
C HIS A 180 -3.55 14.49 -1.59
N VAL A 181 -4.12 13.76 -2.55
CA VAL A 181 -3.60 13.59 -3.91
C VAL A 181 -4.39 14.52 -4.82
N PRO A 182 -3.77 15.50 -5.48
CA PRO A 182 -4.45 16.39 -6.41
C PRO A 182 -4.89 15.64 -7.69
N ALA A 183 -5.74 16.31 -8.48
CA ALA A 183 -6.13 15.83 -9.80
C ALA A 183 -5.08 16.21 -10.84
#